data_2af31a274b5e4519f455e47e2a786c41
#
_entry.id   2af31a274b5e4519f455e47e2a786c41
#
_cell.length_a   1.000
_cell.length_b   1.000
_cell.length_c   1.000
_cell.angle_alpha   90.00
_cell.angle_beta   90.00
_cell.angle_gamma   90.00
#
_symmetry.space_group_name_H-M   'P 1'
#
loop_
_entity.id
_entity.type
_entity.pdbx_description
1 polymer ?
#
loop_
_entity_poly.entity_id
_entity_poly.type
_entity_poly.pdbx_seq_one_letter_code
_entity_poly.pdbx_strand_id
1 'polypeptide(L)'
;QEFVRLGISQSVDYEKYYLYSLITHSTAIEGSTLTELDTQLLFDEGVTAKGKPLVYHLMNEDLKKAYELAKEESAQNAEITPVFLQKLNAALMRTTGSVYNVMGGSFDSSKGEFRLCGVTAGVGGCSYMTLFYIERKAKEYGNISGTI
;
A
#
# COMPACT_ATOMS: atom_id res chain seq x y z
N GLN A 1 25.58 18.75 13.03
CA GLN A 1 25.53 19.55 14.27
C GLN A 1 24.99 20.96 14.02
N GLU A 2 25.36 21.61 12.90
CA GLU A 2 24.90 22.96 12.55
C GLU A 2 23.41 23.02 12.18
N PHE A 3 22.87 22.00 11.58
CA PHE A 3 21.45 21.83 11.26
C PHE A 3 20.55 21.85 12.51
N VAL A 4 20.99 21.19 13.59
CA VAL A 4 20.30 21.19 14.88
C VAL A 4 20.42 22.56 15.57
N ARG A 5 21.57 23.21 15.46
CA ARG A 5 21.84 24.55 16.04
C ARG A 5 20.96 25.64 15.40
N LEU A 6 20.65 25.52 14.12
CA LEU A 6 19.82 26.46 13.39
C LEU A 6 18.30 26.24 13.58
N GLY A 7 17.90 25.22 14.36
CA GLY A 7 16.48 24.92 14.62
C GLY A 7 15.68 24.45 13.41
N ILE A 8 16.36 24.17 12.29
CA ILE A 8 15.70 23.78 11.03
C ILE A 8 14.95 22.46 11.20
N SER A 9 15.44 21.56 12.05
CA SER A 9 14.76 20.31 12.41
C SER A 9 13.42 20.49 13.12
N GLN A 10 13.15 21.68 13.66
CA GLN A 10 11.88 22.01 14.33
C GLN A 10 10.89 22.72 13.41
N SER A 11 11.36 23.22 12.25
CA SER A 11 10.53 23.98 11.31
C SER A 11 9.91 23.12 10.20
N VAL A 12 10.38 21.89 10.01
CA VAL A 12 9.90 20.97 8.98
C VAL A 12 9.48 19.66 9.62
N ASP A 13 8.24 19.27 9.40
CA ASP A 13 7.74 17.95 9.74
C ASP A 13 8.25 16.94 8.70
N TYR A 14 9.45 16.39 8.97
CA TYR A 14 10.09 15.43 8.08
C TYR A 14 9.29 14.13 7.92
N GLU A 15 8.59 13.67 8.97
CA GLU A 15 7.79 12.46 8.90
C GLU A 15 6.65 12.64 7.91
N LYS A 16 5.95 13.77 8.01
CA LYS A 16 4.89 14.16 7.08
C LYS A 16 5.41 14.31 5.65
N TYR A 17 6.54 14.99 5.47
CA TYR A 17 7.16 15.18 4.17
C TYR A 17 7.51 13.84 3.50
N TYR A 18 8.19 12.95 4.23
CA TYR A 18 8.55 11.63 3.69
C TYR A 18 7.33 10.77 3.38
N LEU A 19 6.29 10.83 4.21
CA LEU A 19 5.04 10.11 3.95
C LEU A 19 4.39 10.58 2.66
N TYR A 20 4.30 11.88 2.42
CA TYR A 20 3.66 12.42 1.23
C TYR A 20 4.47 12.12 -0.02
N SER A 21 5.78 12.21 0.05
CA SER A 21 6.69 11.82 -1.02
C SER A 21 6.59 10.34 -1.33
N LEU A 22 6.60 9.47 -0.31
CA LEU A 22 6.42 8.02 -0.47
C LEU A 22 5.11 7.70 -1.18
N ILE A 23 4.00 8.28 -0.74
CA ILE A 23 2.67 8.04 -1.34
C ILE A 23 2.65 8.50 -2.79
N THR A 24 3.12 9.72 -3.07
CA THR A 24 3.13 10.28 -4.42
C THR A 24 3.92 9.40 -5.39
N HIS A 25 5.13 9.01 -5.00
CA HIS A 25 5.97 8.19 -5.87
C HIS A 25 5.48 6.76 -6.03
N SER A 26 4.92 6.17 -4.97
CA SER A 26 4.35 4.82 -5.05
C SER A 26 3.12 4.78 -5.97
N THR A 27 2.22 5.75 -5.87
CA THR A 27 1.04 5.80 -6.75
C THR A 27 1.39 6.21 -8.19
N ALA A 28 2.49 6.94 -8.38
CA ALA A 28 3.00 7.27 -9.71
C ALA A 28 3.46 6.02 -10.49
N ILE A 29 3.99 5.00 -9.80
CA ILE A 29 4.33 3.70 -10.42
C ILE A 29 3.06 3.03 -10.99
N GLU A 30 1.93 3.22 -10.34
CA GLU A 30 0.61 2.71 -10.78
C GLU A 30 -0.11 3.66 -11.76
N GLY A 31 0.58 4.69 -12.24
CA GLY A 31 0.09 5.60 -13.28
C GLY A 31 -0.57 6.89 -12.78
N SER A 32 -0.55 7.18 -11.48
CA SER A 32 -0.97 8.47 -10.95
C SER A 32 -0.08 9.59 -11.47
N THR A 33 -0.67 10.73 -11.78
CA THR A 33 0.05 11.95 -12.20
C THR A 33 -0.08 13.08 -11.19
N LEU A 34 -0.46 12.77 -9.94
CA LEU A 34 -0.43 13.75 -8.85
C LEU A 34 1.02 14.10 -8.50
N THR A 35 1.24 15.36 -8.18
CA THR A 35 2.52 15.86 -7.67
C THR A 35 2.55 15.79 -6.14
N GLU A 36 3.73 15.97 -5.54
CA GLU A 36 3.85 16.06 -4.08
C GLU A 36 3.02 17.21 -3.51
N LEU A 37 2.92 18.34 -4.23
CA LEU A 37 2.07 19.45 -3.85
C LEU A 37 0.57 19.09 -3.90
N ASP A 38 0.13 18.37 -4.94
CA ASP A 38 -1.26 17.90 -5.04
C ASP A 38 -1.59 16.94 -3.87
N THR A 39 -0.64 16.07 -3.52
CA THR A 39 -0.79 15.13 -2.39
C THR A 39 -0.84 15.88 -1.06
N GLN A 40 0.00 16.90 -0.88
CA GLN A 40 -0.03 17.74 0.31
C GLN A 40 -1.36 18.47 0.44
N LEU A 41 -1.84 19.14 -0.60
CA LEU A 41 -3.13 19.84 -0.60
C LEU A 41 -4.31 18.90 -0.32
N LEU A 42 -4.25 17.68 -0.87
CA LEU A 42 -5.26 16.65 -0.61
C LEU A 42 -5.32 16.28 0.88
N PHE A 43 -4.18 16.04 1.51
CA PHE A 43 -4.14 15.55 2.90
C PHE A 43 -4.26 16.65 3.95
N ASP A 44 -3.78 17.84 3.66
CA ASP A 44 -3.80 18.97 4.61
C ASP A 44 -5.08 19.78 4.53
N GLU A 45 -5.62 19.96 3.32
CA GLU A 45 -6.72 20.88 3.07
C GLU A 45 -7.97 20.19 2.48
N GLY A 46 -7.88 18.90 2.12
CA GLY A 46 -8.95 18.15 1.47
C GLY A 46 -9.23 18.63 0.04
N VAL A 47 -8.27 19.28 -0.60
CA VAL A 47 -8.40 19.85 -1.94
C VAL A 47 -7.93 18.87 -2.99
N THR A 48 -8.77 18.62 -3.99
CA THR A 48 -8.42 17.77 -5.14
C THR A 48 -7.78 18.58 -6.26
N ALA A 49 -6.76 18.02 -6.91
CA ALA A 49 -6.08 18.67 -8.02
C ALA A 49 -6.98 18.81 -9.24
N LYS A 50 -7.12 20.02 -9.75
CA LYS A 50 -7.98 20.32 -10.92
C LYS A 50 -7.50 19.56 -12.16
N GLY A 51 -8.44 18.91 -12.84
CA GLY A 51 -8.18 18.20 -14.09
C GLY A 51 -7.48 16.84 -13.91
N LYS A 52 -7.29 16.38 -12.69
CA LYS A 52 -6.77 15.03 -12.41
C LYS A 52 -7.92 14.04 -12.14
N PRO A 53 -7.84 12.80 -12.62
CA PRO A 53 -8.82 11.77 -12.32
C PRO A 53 -9.01 11.56 -10.83
N LEU A 54 -10.26 11.40 -10.37
CA LEU A 54 -10.56 11.15 -8.96
C LEU A 54 -9.86 9.90 -8.43
N VAL A 55 -9.70 8.87 -9.27
CA VAL A 55 -9.03 7.62 -8.88
C VAL A 55 -7.61 7.84 -8.35
N TYR A 56 -6.88 8.84 -8.83
CA TYR A 56 -5.54 9.13 -8.34
C TYR A 56 -5.56 9.66 -6.90
N HIS A 57 -6.54 10.49 -6.56
CA HIS A 57 -6.74 10.98 -5.19
C HIS A 57 -7.14 9.84 -4.25
N LEU A 58 -8.03 8.95 -4.72
CA LEU A 58 -8.45 7.77 -3.97
C LEU A 58 -7.29 6.78 -3.73
N MET A 59 -6.41 6.59 -4.72
CA MET A 59 -5.18 5.79 -4.55
C MET A 59 -4.28 6.35 -3.45
N ASN A 60 -4.09 7.67 -3.41
CA ASN A 60 -3.29 8.32 -2.36
C ASN A 60 -3.92 8.15 -0.98
N GLU A 61 -5.24 8.34 -0.87
CA GLU A 61 -6.01 8.15 0.36
C GLU A 61 -5.92 6.70 0.89
N ASP A 62 -6.10 5.72 0.00
CA ASP A 62 -6.06 4.31 0.35
C ASP A 62 -4.63 3.89 0.78
N LEU A 63 -3.61 4.34 0.06
CA LEU A 63 -2.22 4.06 0.41
C LEU A 63 -1.82 4.70 1.75
N LYS A 64 -2.29 5.93 2.04
CA LYS A 64 -2.08 6.57 3.34
C LYS A 64 -2.64 5.71 4.47
N LYS A 65 -3.88 5.24 4.34
CA LYS A 65 -4.53 4.39 5.35
C LYS A 65 -3.82 3.05 5.52
N ALA A 66 -3.38 2.44 4.42
CA ALA A 66 -2.60 1.21 4.48
C ALA A 66 -1.26 1.42 5.21
N TYR A 67 -0.59 2.54 4.96
CA TYR A 67 0.65 2.90 5.64
C TYR A 67 0.44 3.13 7.15
N GLU A 68 -0.60 3.89 7.52
CA GLU A 68 -0.96 4.14 8.92
C GLU A 68 -1.24 2.83 9.65
N LEU A 69 -2.02 1.93 9.05
CA LEU A 69 -2.28 0.59 9.57
C LEU A 69 -0.99 -0.21 9.76
N ALA A 70 -0.10 -0.23 8.77
CA ALA A 70 1.17 -0.94 8.86
C ALA A 70 2.06 -0.38 9.98
N LYS A 71 2.07 0.95 10.17
CA LYS A 71 2.80 1.64 11.23
C LYS A 71 2.26 1.26 12.62
N GLU A 72 0.94 1.24 12.80
CA GLU A 72 0.28 0.84 14.04
C GLU A 72 0.60 -0.60 14.43
N GLU A 73 0.45 -1.54 13.50
CA GLU A 73 0.74 -2.96 13.72
C GLU A 73 2.25 -3.19 14.01
N SER A 74 3.13 -2.46 13.30
CA SER A 74 4.58 -2.50 13.55
C SER A 74 4.94 -2.01 14.96
N ALA A 75 4.29 -0.96 15.44
CA ALA A 75 4.50 -0.44 16.80
C ALA A 75 4.11 -1.45 17.90
N GLN A 76 3.22 -2.37 17.57
CA GLN A 76 2.79 -3.45 18.47
C GLN A 76 3.62 -4.74 18.28
N ASN A 77 4.65 -4.71 17.44
CA ASN A 77 5.43 -5.90 17.04
C ASN A 77 4.55 -7.04 16.52
N ALA A 78 3.47 -6.70 15.79
CA ALA A 78 2.55 -7.67 15.24
C ALA A 78 3.26 -8.59 14.23
N GLU A 79 2.92 -9.87 14.28
CA GLU A 79 3.45 -10.86 13.33
C GLU A 79 2.88 -10.64 11.93
N ILE A 80 3.73 -10.79 10.91
CA ILE A 80 3.29 -10.74 9.50
C ILE A 80 2.62 -12.06 9.15
N THR A 81 1.29 -12.07 9.22
CA THR A 81 0.45 -13.22 8.91
C THR A 81 -0.28 -13.03 7.57
N PRO A 82 -0.80 -14.11 6.93
CA PRO A 82 -1.69 -13.97 5.77
C PRO A 82 -2.92 -13.09 6.05
N VAL A 83 -3.48 -13.15 7.27
CA VAL A 83 -4.61 -12.32 7.69
C VAL A 83 -4.21 -10.85 7.75
N PHE A 84 -3.02 -10.53 8.26
CA PHE A 84 -2.51 -9.17 8.25
C PHE A 84 -2.33 -8.65 6.83
N LEU A 85 -1.79 -9.47 5.92
CA LEU A 85 -1.63 -9.10 4.51
C LEU A 85 -2.98 -8.84 3.82
N GLN A 86 -4.01 -9.63 4.13
CA GLN A 86 -5.37 -9.39 3.63
C GLN A 86 -5.94 -8.06 4.18
N LYS A 87 -5.77 -7.78 5.47
CA LYS A 87 -6.18 -6.53 6.11
C LYS A 87 -5.50 -5.32 5.48
N LEU A 88 -4.19 -5.43 5.23
CA LEU A 88 -3.41 -4.38 4.59
C LEU A 88 -3.85 -4.15 3.13
N ASN A 89 -4.07 -5.23 2.38
CA ASN A 89 -4.56 -5.15 1.01
C ASN A 89 -5.98 -4.56 0.93
N ALA A 90 -6.86 -4.91 1.88
CA ALA A 90 -8.19 -4.31 1.99
C ALA A 90 -8.13 -2.80 2.22
N ALA A 91 -7.19 -2.32 3.04
CA ALA A 91 -6.98 -0.90 3.24
C ALA A 91 -6.46 -0.21 1.97
N LEU A 92 -5.50 -0.83 1.28
CA LEU A 92 -4.88 -0.33 0.05
C LEU A 92 -5.85 -0.28 -1.14
N MET A 93 -6.78 -1.22 -1.22
CA MET A 93 -7.73 -1.36 -2.33
C MET A 93 -9.16 -0.94 -1.95
N ARG A 94 -9.34 -0.24 -0.85
CA ARG A 94 -10.64 0.09 -0.25
C ARG A 94 -11.60 0.80 -1.21
N THR A 95 -11.11 1.75 -1.99
CA THR A 95 -11.90 2.56 -2.92
C THR A 95 -11.60 2.29 -4.38
N THR A 96 -10.47 1.65 -4.66
CA THR A 96 -10.00 1.35 -6.02
C THR A 96 -10.13 -0.14 -6.39
N GLY A 97 -10.41 -1.00 -5.40
CA GLY A 97 -10.64 -2.42 -5.60
C GLY A 97 -11.97 -2.74 -6.29
N SER A 98 -12.06 -3.97 -6.77
CA SER A 98 -13.21 -4.49 -7.51
C SER A 98 -13.44 -5.97 -7.27
N VAL A 99 -14.63 -6.45 -7.61
CA VAL A 99 -14.94 -7.88 -7.67
C VAL A 99 -14.50 -8.43 -9.02
N TYR A 100 -13.72 -9.51 -8.97
CA TYR A 100 -13.23 -10.22 -10.15
C TYR A 100 -13.87 -11.60 -10.24
N ASN A 101 -14.42 -11.92 -11.41
CA ASN A 101 -14.98 -13.25 -11.73
C ASN A 101 -13.98 -14.00 -12.61
N VAL A 102 -13.51 -15.15 -12.15
CA VAL A 102 -12.53 -15.99 -12.84
C VAL A 102 -12.98 -17.46 -12.84
N MET A 103 -12.33 -18.33 -13.59
CA MET A 103 -12.71 -19.75 -13.65
C MET A 103 -12.74 -20.44 -12.29
N GLY A 104 -11.90 -20.00 -11.33
CA GLY A 104 -11.82 -20.55 -9.97
C GLY A 104 -12.86 -19.98 -8.99
N GLY A 105 -13.74 -19.07 -9.42
CA GLY A 105 -14.70 -18.39 -8.55
C GLY A 105 -14.64 -16.88 -8.67
N SER A 106 -15.12 -16.19 -7.65
CA SER A 106 -15.01 -14.72 -7.56
C SER A 106 -14.21 -14.32 -6.32
N PHE A 107 -13.50 -13.19 -6.41
CA PHE A 107 -12.83 -12.57 -5.28
C PHE A 107 -12.98 -11.06 -5.34
N ASP A 108 -13.00 -10.43 -4.18
CA ASP A 108 -13.16 -8.98 -4.00
C ASP A 108 -11.85 -8.38 -3.47
N SER A 109 -11.13 -7.67 -4.31
CA SER A 109 -9.87 -7.03 -3.92
C SER A 109 -10.07 -5.91 -2.90
N SER A 110 -11.24 -5.25 -2.88
CA SER A 110 -11.55 -4.21 -1.90
C SER A 110 -11.71 -4.77 -0.47
N LYS A 111 -11.94 -6.07 -0.34
CA LYS A 111 -11.97 -6.79 0.94
C LYS A 111 -10.64 -7.47 1.29
N GLY A 112 -9.62 -7.28 0.46
CA GLY A 112 -8.33 -7.93 0.65
C GLY A 112 -8.32 -9.42 0.33
N GLU A 113 -9.36 -9.94 -0.34
CA GLU A 113 -9.41 -11.33 -0.71
C GLU A 113 -8.28 -11.69 -1.68
N PHE A 114 -7.67 -12.84 -1.47
CA PHE A 114 -6.63 -13.31 -2.37
C PHE A 114 -7.20 -13.68 -3.73
N ARG A 115 -6.47 -13.35 -4.77
CA ARG A 115 -6.83 -13.69 -6.14
C ARG A 115 -6.88 -15.21 -6.35
N LEU A 116 -7.86 -15.66 -7.12
CA LEU A 116 -8.08 -17.08 -7.46
C LEU A 116 -7.50 -17.46 -8.83
N CYS A 117 -6.70 -16.60 -9.44
CA CYS A 117 -6.06 -16.85 -10.73
C CYS A 117 -4.59 -16.47 -10.72
N GLY A 118 -3.79 -17.09 -11.58
CA GLY A 118 -2.45 -16.64 -11.89
C GLY A 118 -2.49 -15.28 -12.59
N VAL A 119 -1.48 -14.47 -12.38
CA VAL A 119 -1.27 -13.23 -13.14
C VAL A 119 0.12 -13.24 -13.75
N THR A 120 0.25 -12.59 -14.89
CA THR A 120 1.53 -12.34 -15.54
C THR A 120 1.82 -10.85 -15.50
N ALA A 121 3.07 -10.45 -15.30
CA ALA A 121 3.48 -9.07 -15.38
C ALA A 121 4.74 -8.95 -16.25
N GLY A 122 4.84 -7.82 -16.93
CA GLY A 122 5.97 -7.46 -17.78
C GLY A 122 5.91 -8.08 -19.19
N VAL A 123 6.80 -7.58 -20.03
CA VAL A 123 6.99 -8.09 -21.40
C VAL A 123 7.69 -9.44 -21.32
N GLY A 124 7.04 -10.50 -21.79
CA GLY A 124 7.56 -11.87 -21.67
C GLY A 124 6.96 -12.70 -20.55
N GLY A 125 6.08 -12.10 -19.74
CA GLY A 125 5.15 -12.81 -18.84
C GLY A 125 5.80 -13.62 -17.72
N CYS A 126 6.37 -12.96 -16.70
CA CYS A 126 6.60 -13.67 -15.44
C CYS A 126 5.26 -14.05 -14.82
N SER A 127 5.03 -15.36 -14.66
CA SER A 127 3.81 -15.88 -14.03
C SER A 127 3.95 -15.74 -12.50
N TYR A 128 3.06 -14.99 -11.88
CA TYR A 128 2.97 -14.91 -10.42
C TYR A 128 1.97 -15.93 -9.89
N MET A 129 2.33 -16.55 -8.80
CA MET A 129 1.68 -17.73 -8.24
C MET A 129 0.27 -17.48 -7.73
N THR A 130 -0.53 -18.53 -7.79
CA THR A 130 -1.88 -18.59 -7.19
C THR A 130 -1.82 -18.70 -5.67
N LEU A 131 -2.92 -18.39 -5.00
CA LEU A 131 -3.15 -18.46 -3.55
C LEU A 131 -2.55 -19.70 -2.86
N PHE A 132 -2.69 -20.87 -3.48
CA PHE A 132 -2.22 -22.14 -2.94
C PHE A 132 -0.71 -22.15 -2.62
N TYR A 133 0.08 -21.41 -3.38
CA TYR A 133 1.51 -21.32 -3.15
C TYR A 133 1.86 -20.30 -2.06
N ILE A 134 1.10 -19.22 -1.95
CA ILE A 134 1.27 -18.20 -0.91
C ILE A 134 1.03 -18.81 0.47
N GLU A 135 -0.06 -19.57 0.63
CA GLU A 135 -0.37 -20.27 1.88
C GLU A 135 0.70 -21.31 2.24
N ARG A 136 1.22 -22.04 1.25
CA ARG A 136 2.28 -23.03 1.48
C ARG A 136 3.58 -22.36 1.90
N LYS A 137 3.95 -21.26 1.26
CA LYS A 137 5.14 -20.48 1.62
C LYS A 137 5.00 -19.79 2.97
N ALA A 138 3.85 -19.22 3.29
CA ALA A 138 3.60 -18.63 4.60
C ALA A 138 3.74 -19.65 5.73
N LYS A 139 3.27 -20.91 5.53
CA LYS A 139 3.48 -22.02 6.48
C LYS A 139 4.96 -22.44 6.56
N GLU A 140 5.67 -22.43 5.46
CA GLU A 140 7.09 -22.77 5.37
C GLU A 140 7.96 -21.75 6.11
N TYR A 141 7.67 -20.45 5.98
CA TYR A 141 8.38 -19.36 6.69
C TYR A 141 7.96 -19.24 8.16
N GLY A 142 6.70 -19.52 8.52
CA GLY A 142 6.24 -19.55 9.90
C GLY A 142 6.87 -20.68 10.73
N ASN A 143 7.30 -21.77 10.10
CA ASN A 143 8.00 -22.86 10.78
C ASN A 143 9.52 -22.61 10.97
N ILE A 144 10.09 -21.57 10.37
CA ILE A 144 11.53 -21.24 10.49
C ILE A 144 11.79 -20.37 11.74
N SER A 145 10.81 -19.69 12.28
CA SER A 145 10.94 -18.86 13.49
C SER A 145 11.01 -19.68 14.81
N GLY A 146 10.97 -21.00 14.74
CA GLY A 146 11.02 -21.90 15.88
C GLY A 146 12.37 -22.58 16.15
N THR A 147 13.44 -22.19 15.41
CA THR A 147 14.76 -22.81 15.60
C THR A 147 15.87 -21.75 15.56
N ILE A 148 15.99 -21.00 16.62
CA ILE A 148 17.25 -20.36 17.08
C ILE A 148 17.29 -20.49 18.60
#